data_e457537a231f1275bee12bb14aef12a4
#
_entry.id   e457537a231f1275bee12bb14aef12a4
#
_cell.length_a   1.000
_cell.length_b   1.000
_cell.length_c   1.000
_cell.angle_alpha   90.00
_cell.angle_beta   90.00
_cell.angle_gamma   90.00
#
_symmetry.space_group_name_H-M   'P 1'
#
loop_
_entity.id
_entity.type
_entity.pdbx_description
1 polymer ?
#
loop_
_entity_poly.entity_id
_entity_poly.type
_entity_poly.pdbx_seq_one_letter_code
_entity_poly.pdbx_strand_id
1 'polypeptide(L)'
;MMIPAIIGARIYYVVFSWDAYKDNIPEIFNLRHGGLGIVGGVIMAIIVLLIFAKVRKQSALLMLDTMTMGLLLGQIMGRWGNFFNREAFGGYTNGPLAMQIPLKYFEQYGRVSELKTSGILDHLVTLTVNGEKLSYIQVHPTFLYEGLWNLLILLCIFLYRKHKKFDGELLCIYLMGYGAG
;
A
#
# COMPACT_ATOMS: atom_id res chain seq x y z
N MET A 1 0.34 -15.35 -11.27
CA MET A 1 1.34 -14.63 -10.45
C MET A 1 0.91 -14.38 -9.00
N MET A 2 -0.38 -14.20 -8.67
CA MET A 2 -0.83 -13.92 -7.29
C MET A 2 -0.45 -15.02 -6.29
N ILE A 3 -0.75 -16.30 -6.59
CA ILE A 3 -0.48 -17.41 -5.65
C ILE A 3 1.02 -17.49 -5.27
N PRO A 4 1.96 -17.53 -6.23
CA PRO A 4 3.38 -17.52 -5.89
C PRO A 4 3.83 -16.30 -5.09
N ALA A 5 3.28 -15.11 -5.39
CA ALA A 5 3.61 -13.89 -4.65
C ALA A 5 3.16 -13.97 -3.18
N ILE A 6 1.97 -14.52 -2.90
CA ILE A 6 1.49 -14.75 -1.53
C ILE A 6 2.38 -15.75 -0.80
N ILE A 7 2.77 -16.84 -1.47
CA ILE A 7 3.70 -17.84 -0.91
C ILE A 7 5.05 -17.17 -0.58
N GLY A 8 5.61 -16.39 -1.50
CA GLY A 8 6.87 -15.67 -1.27
C GLY A 8 6.78 -14.66 -0.12
N ALA A 9 5.65 -13.91 -0.04
CA ALA A 9 5.41 -12.99 1.06
C ALA A 9 5.34 -13.71 2.41
N ARG A 10 4.72 -14.90 2.46
CA ARG A 10 4.63 -15.69 3.68
C ARG A 10 5.99 -16.29 4.07
N ILE A 11 6.71 -16.89 3.14
CA ILE A 11 8.05 -17.43 3.38
C ILE A 11 8.97 -16.34 3.94
N TYR A 12 9.00 -15.17 3.30
CA TYR A 12 9.81 -14.06 3.75
C TYR A 12 9.47 -13.68 5.20
N TYR A 13 8.18 -13.49 5.49
CA TYR A 13 7.75 -13.11 6.84
C TYR A 13 8.13 -14.15 7.89
N VAL A 14 7.90 -15.43 7.62
CA VAL A 14 8.22 -16.53 8.54
C VAL A 14 9.72 -16.61 8.81
N VAL A 15 10.56 -16.46 7.77
CA VAL A 15 12.03 -16.48 7.92
C VAL A 15 12.51 -15.36 8.84
N PHE A 16 11.98 -14.13 8.67
CA PHE A 16 12.39 -12.98 9.48
C PHE A 16 11.70 -12.91 10.86
N SER A 17 10.65 -13.69 11.07
CA SER A 17 9.92 -13.77 12.35
C SER A 17 9.94 -15.19 12.92
N TRP A 18 11.01 -15.93 12.68
CA TRP A 18 11.12 -17.37 13.02
C TRP A 18 10.81 -17.68 14.48
N ASP A 19 11.22 -16.79 15.39
CA ASP A 19 10.97 -16.96 16.83
C ASP A 19 9.48 -17.06 17.19
N ALA A 20 8.60 -16.46 16.40
CA ALA A 20 7.15 -16.53 16.60
C ALA A 20 6.54 -17.85 16.09
N TYR A 21 7.25 -18.60 15.23
CA TYR A 21 6.72 -19.81 14.56
C TYR A 21 7.40 -21.11 14.98
N LYS A 22 8.58 -21.07 15.57
CA LYS A 22 9.36 -22.27 15.95
C LYS A 22 8.61 -23.23 16.86
N ASP A 23 7.74 -22.70 17.74
CA ASP A 23 6.97 -23.49 18.72
C ASP A 23 5.58 -23.93 18.19
N ASN A 24 5.13 -23.38 17.06
CA ASN A 24 3.85 -23.69 16.45
C ASN A 24 3.92 -23.67 14.90
N ILE A 25 4.53 -24.69 14.32
CA ILE A 25 4.73 -24.83 12.87
C ILE A 25 3.42 -24.77 12.05
N PRO A 26 2.28 -25.34 12.48
CA PRO A 26 1.01 -25.23 11.76
C PRO A 26 0.55 -23.79 11.52
N GLU A 27 0.93 -22.84 12.39
CA GLU A 27 0.59 -21.41 12.24
C GLU A 27 1.22 -20.77 10.99
N ILE A 28 2.28 -21.38 10.42
CA ILE A 28 2.90 -20.93 9.16
C ILE A 28 1.88 -20.94 8.02
N PHE A 29 0.92 -21.85 8.02
CA PHE A 29 -0.10 -21.96 6.98
C PHE A 29 -1.35 -21.09 7.24
N ASN A 30 -1.44 -20.47 8.41
CA ASN A 30 -2.56 -19.63 8.78
C ASN A 30 -2.36 -18.19 8.30
N LEU A 31 -2.89 -17.87 7.13
CA LEU A 31 -2.83 -16.52 6.53
C LEU A 31 -3.84 -15.53 7.13
N ARG A 32 -4.81 -16.01 7.94
CA ARG A 32 -5.86 -15.15 8.49
C ARG A 32 -5.37 -14.21 9.58
N HIS A 33 -4.31 -14.59 10.28
CA HIS A 33 -3.68 -13.76 11.32
C HIS A 33 -2.67 -12.75 10.75
N GLY A 34 -2.63 -12.58 9.42
CA GLY A 34 -1.68 -11.71 8.77
C GLY A 34 -0.30 -12.35 8.60
N GLY A 35 0.76 -11.56 8.68
CA GLY A 35 2.14 -12.07 8.56
C GLY A 35 2.55 -12.33 7.10
N LEU A 36 2.38 -11.33 6.26
CA LEU A 36 2.80 -11.33 4.85
C LEU A 36 3.83 -10.21 4.63
N GLY A 37 5.05 -10.57 4.29
CA GLY A 37 6.11 -9.61 3.97
C GLY A 37 6.04 -9.17 2.52
N ILE A 38 5.73 -7.89 2.28
CA ILE A 38 5.59 -7.32 0.93
C ILE A 38 6.83 -7.57 0.06
N VAL A 39 8.01 -7.46 0.67
CA VAL A 39 9.31 -7.66 -0.01
C VAL A 39 9.41 -9.08 -0.60
N GLY A 40 9.04 -10.10 0.18
CA GLY A 40 9.04 -11.49 -0.29
C GLY A 40 8.06 -11.71 -1.44
N GLY A 41 6.90 -11.05 -1.39
CA GLY A 41 5.91 -11.08 -2.47
C GLY A 41 6.45 -10.50 -3.78
N VAL A 42 7.12 -9.36 -3.70
CA VAL A 42 7.73 -8.68 -4.85
C VAL A 42 8.87 -9.53 -5.45
N ILE A 43 9.77 -10.04 -4.61
CA ILE A 43 10.87 -10.91 -5.07
C ILE A 43 10.31 -12.13 -5.81
N MET A 44 9.33 -12.81 -5.23
CA MET A 44 8.73 -14.00 -5.84
C MET A 44 8.00 -13.66 -7.15
N ALA A 45 7.29 -12.53 -7.19
CA ALA A 45 6.64 -12.07 -8.41
C ALA A 45 7.64 -11.83 -9.55
N ILE A 46 8.81 -11.23 -9.25
CA ILE A 46 9.89 -11.02 -10.22
C ILE A 46 10.45 -12.35 -10.69
N ILE A 47 10.76 -13.29 -9.78
CA ILE A 47 11.29 -14.63 -10.12
C ILE A 47 10.32 -15.33 -11.07
N VAL A 48 9.04 -15.38 -10.73
CA VAL A 48 8.01 -16.04 -11.56
C VAL A 48 7.89 -15.36 -12.92
N LEU A 49 7.98 -14.03 -12.98
CA LEU A 49 7.96 -13.29 -14.23
C LEU A 49 9.15 -13.67 -15.11
N LEU A 50 10.35 -13.71 -14.56
CA LEU A 50 11.56 -14.07 -15.31
C LEU A 50 11.49 -15.51 -15.85
N ILE A 51 11.04 -16.46 -15.03
CA ILE A 51 10.83 -17.85 -15.45
C ILE A 51 9.78 -17.91 -16.56
N PHE A 52 8.65 -17.22 -16.41
CA PHE A 52 7.59 -17.20 -17.41
C PHE A 52 8.06 -16.56 -18.72
N ALA A 53 8.76 -15.43 -18.66
CA ALA A 53 9.34 -14.78 -19.84
C ALA A 53 10.28 -15.72 -20.60
N LYS A 54 11.16 -16.43 -19.88
CA LYS A 54 12.09 -17.41 -20.46
C LYS A 54 11.36 -18.57 -21.13
N VAL A 55 10.37 -19.16 -20.43
CA VAL A 55 9.59 -20.31 -20.97
C VAL A 55 8.79 -19.91 -22.21
N ARG A 56 8.19 -18.72 -22.19
CA ARG A 56 7.38 -18.20 -23.30
C ARG A 56 8.22 -17.51 -24.38
N LYS A 57 9.53 -17.41 -24.21
CA LYS A 57 10.46 -16.73 -25.13
C LYS A 57 10.05 -15.28 -25.40
N GLN A 58 9.62 -14.57 -24.37
CA GLN A 58 9.18 -13.18 -24.45
C GLN A 58 10.12 -12.26 -23.67
N SER A 59 10.17 -10.98 -24.04
CA SER A 59 10.93 -9.97 -23.31
C SER A 59 10.35 -9.77 -21.90
N ALA A 60 11.18 -9.98 -20.87
CA ALA A 60 10.78 -9.72 -19.49
C ALA A 60 10.47 -8.23 -19.27
N LEU A 61 11.21 -7.33 -19.91
CA LEU A 61 10.99 -5.89 -19.83
C LEU A 61 9.65 -5.47 -20.45
N LEU A 62 9.27 -6.07 -21.59
CA LEU A 62 7.96 -5.85 -22.19
C LEU A 62 6.82 -6.29 -21.27
N MET A 63 7.01 -7.42 -20.56
CA MET A 63 6.03 -7.90 -19.59
C MET A 63 5.93 -6.97 -18.39
N LEU A 64 7.05 -6.45 -17.90
CA LEU A 64 7.09 -5.47 -16.82
C LEU A 64 6.37 -4.17 -17.22
N ASP A 65 6.61 -3.66 -18.44
CA ASP A 65 5.87 -2.51 -18.98
C ASP A 65 4.36 -2.72 -18.93
N THR A 66 3.91 -3.91 -19.33
CA THR A 66 2.48 -4.24 -19.32
C THR A 66 1.92 -4.30 -17.91
N MET A 67 2.69 -4.84 -16.96
CA MET A 67 2.28 -4.98 -15.57
C MET A 67 2.28 -3.64 -14.81
N THR A 68 3.08 -2.67 -15.23
CA THR A 68 3.20 -1.35 -14.58
C THR A 68 1.85 -0.65 -14.44
N MET A 69 1.01 -0.69 -15.47
CA MET A 69 -0.32 -0.08 -15.41
C MET A 69 -1.23 -0.79 -14.38
N GLY A 70 -1.17 -2.11 -14.33
CA GLY A 70 -1.91 -2.90 -13.33
C GLY A 70 -1.41 -2.65 -11.90
N LEU A 71 -0.09 -2.47 -11.75
CA LEU A 71 0.53 -2.14 -10.46
C LEU A 71 0.06 -0.78 -9.94
N LEU A 72 0.07 0.25 -10.79
CA LEU A 72 -0.45 1.59 -10.44
C LEU A 72 -1.93 1.56 -10.06
N LEU A 73 -2.76 0.85 -10.80
CA LEU A 73 -4.17 0.66 -10.44
C LEU A 73 -4.31 -0.01 -9.06
N GLY A 74 -3.53 -1.07 -8.81
CA GLY A 74 -3.52 -1.73 -7.51
C GLY A 74 -3.08 -0.82 -6.37
N GLN A 75 -2.08 0.04 -6.60
CA GLN A 75 -1.63 1.03 -5.63
C GLN A 75 -2.72 2.08 -5.34
N ILE A 76 -3.38 2.61 -6.38
CA ILE A 76 -4.50 3.55 -6.20
C ILE A 76 -5.60 2.91 -5.36
N MET A 77 -6.02 1.70 -5.70
CA MET A 77 -7.05 0.97 -4.94
C MET A 77 -6.62 0.68 -3.50
N GLY A 78 -5.34 0.33 -3.29
CA GLY A 78 -4.77 0.10 -1.96
C GLY A 78 -4.82 1.35 -1.08
N ARG A 79 -4.55 2.55 -1.64
CA ARG A 79 -4.67 3.82 -0.91
C ARG A 79 -6.12 4.12 -0.50
N TRP A 80 -7.09 3.82 -1.33
CA TRP A 80 -8.50 3.89 -0.92
C TRP A 80 -8.83 2.86 0.16
N GLY A 81 -8.21 1.67 0.13
CA GLY A 81 -8.28 0.71 1.23
C GLY A 81 -7.84 1.31 2.57
N ASN A 82 -6.70 2.03 2.58
CA ASN A 82 -6.21 2.72 3.78
C ASN A 82 -7.22 3.76 4.31
N PHE A 83 -7.92 4.47 3.44
CA PHE A 83 -8.98 5.39 3.83
C PHE A 83 -10.11 4.66 4.57
N PHE A 84 -10.62 3.55 4.02
CA PHE A 84 -11.68 2.78 4.64
C PHE A 84 -11.24 2.12 5.95
N ASN A 85 -9.99 1.68 6.03
CA ASN A 85 -9.39 1.12 7.23
C ASN A 85 -8.95 2.18 8.26
N ARG A 86 -9.03 3.47 7.90
CA ARG A 86 -8.58 4.58 8.77
C ARG A 86 -7.15 4.41 9.25
N GLU A 87 -6.25 4.10 8.32
CA GLU A 87 -4.84 3.84 8.57
C GLU A 87 -3.95 4.59 7.56
N ALA A 88 -2.63 4.61 7.80
CA ALA A 88 -1.64 5.25 6.92
C ALA A 88 -2.00 6.70 6.56
N PHE A 89 -2.51 7.46 7.50
CA PHE A 89 -2.74 8.90 7.40
C PHE A 89 -1.50 9.68 7.84
N GLY A 90 -1.42 10.97 7.46
CA GLY A 90 -0.29 11.84 7.83
C GLY A 90 -0.43 12.45 9.23
N GLY A 91 0.45 13.40 9.53
CA GLY A 91 0.39 14.17 10.77
C GLY A 91 -0.84 15.08 10.85
N TYR A 92 -0.93 15.82 11.96
CA TYR A 92 -1.98 16.83 12.15
C TYR A 92 -1.99 17.87 11.04
N THR A 93 -3.18 18.26 10.61
CA THR A 93 -3.39 19.39 9.69
C THR A 93 -4.70 20.11 9.96
N ASN A 94 -4.70 21.42 9.77
CA ASN A 94 -5.91 22.23 9.78
C ASN A 94 -6.30 22.73 8.37
N GLY A 95 -5.80 22.06 7.34
CA GLY A 95 -6.08 22.43 5.95
C GLY A 95 -7.50 22.05 5.50
N PRO A 96 -7.95 22.60 4.34
CA PRO A 96 -9.30 22.37 3.82
C PRO A 96 -9.57 20.91 3.42
N LEU A 97 -8.53 20.12 3.23
CA LEU A 97 -8.62 18.69 2.90
C LEU A 97 -8.39 17.79 4.12
N ALA A 98 -8.41 18.33 5.35
CA ALA A 98 -8.18 17.54 6.55
C ALA A 98 -9.18 16.38 6.65
N MET A 99 -8.65 15.16 6.83
CA MET A 99 -9.44 13.96 7.09
C MET A 99 -9.78 13.91 8.57
N GLN A 100 -11.06 13.80 8.90
CA GLN A 100 -11.55 13.71 10.27
C GLN A 100 -11.89 12.26 10.62
N ILE A 101 -11.27 11.74 11.69
CA ILE A 101 -11.51 10.37 12.16
C ILE A 101 -11.96 10.45 13.62
N PRO A 102 -13.10 9.81 14.00
CA PRO A 102 -13.56 9.80 15.37
C PRO A 102 -12.52 9.14 16.31
N LEU A 103 -12.20 9.79 17.42
CA LEU A 103 -11.26 9.25 18.42
C LEU A 103 -11.76 7.91 18.98
N LYS A 104 -13.07 7.76 19.14
CA LYS A 104 -13.73 6.52 19.59
C LYS A 104 -13.33 5.28 18.77
N TYR A 105 -13.01 5.45 17.48
CA TYR A 105 -12.53 4.36 16.64
C TYR A 105 -11.19 3.82 17.15
N PHE A 106 -10.25 4.70 17.50
CA PHE A 106 -8.94 4.29 18.03
C PHE A 106 -9.02 3.69 19.42
N GLU A 107 -9.93 4.18 20.26
CA GLU A 107 -10.22 3.64 21.59
C GLU A 107 -10.75 2.21 21.47
N GLN A 108 -11.72 1.97 20.59
CA GLN A 108 -12.33 0.68 20.36
C GLN A 108 -11.34 -0.40 19.88
N TYR A 109 -10.34 0.00 19.08
CA TYR A 109 -9.33 -0.93 18.54
C TYR A 109 -8.00 -0.91 19.31
N GLY A 110 -7.92 -0.21 20.43
CA GLY A 110 -6.71 -0.14 21.26
C GLY A 110 -5.52 0.58 20.60
N ARG A 111 -5.77 1.44 19.60
CA ARG A 111 -4.74 2.10 18.79
C ARG A 111 -4.43 3.55 19.21
N VAL A 112 -4.87 3.95 20.39
CA VAL A 112 -4.64 5.33 20.92
C VAL A 112 -3.15 5.63 21.10
N SER A 113 -2.34 4.62 21.40
CA SER A 113 -0.88 4.77 21.55
C SER A 113 -0.19 5.30 20.29
N GLU A 114 -0.69 4.92 19.10
CA GLU A 114 -0.18 5.40 17.82
C GLU A 114 -0.35 6.92 17.67
N LEU A 115 -1.46 7.46 18.17
CA LEU A 115 -1.77 8.89 18.13
C LEU A 115 -0.94 9.71 19.13
N LYS A 116 -0.56 9.11 20.27
CA LYS A 116 0.28 9.78 21.27
C LYS A 116 1.68 10.05 20.73
N THR A 117 2.25 9.06 20.05
CA THR A 117 3.61 9.17 19.50
C THR A 117 3.73 10.23 18.41
N SER A 118 2.62 10.52 17.70
CA SER A 118 2.58 11.51 16.61
C SER A 118 2.14 12.92 17.02
N GLY A 119 1.84 13.17 18.30
CA GLY A 119 1.37 14.48 18.80
C GLY A 119 -0.02 14.90 18.28
N ILE A 120 -0.77 14.01 17.63
CA ILE A 120 -2.08 14.30 17.03
C ILE A 120 -3.14 14.56 18.12
N LEU A 121 -2.99 13.95 19.30
CA LEU A 121 -3.94 14.10 20.40
C LEU A 121 -3.98 15.52 20.99
N ASP A 122 -2.94 16.31 20.81
CA ASP A 122 -2.89 17.70 21.31
C ASP A 122 -3.81 18.65 20.51
N HIS A 123 -4.32 18.16 19.36
CA HIS A 123 -5.12 18.94 18.41
C HIS A 123 -6.48 18.30 18.11
N LEU A 124 -7.16 17.82 19.13
CA LEU A 124 -8.50 17.24 18.97
C LEU A 124 -9.53 18.31 18.65
N VAL A 125 -10.40 18.01 17.68
CA VAL A 125 -11.53 18.83 17.33
C VAL A 125 -12.81 18.20 17.85
N THR A 126 -13.59 18.96 18.61
CA THR A 126 -14.88 18.49 19.11
C THR A 126 -16.00 18.96 18.20
N LEU A 127 -16.73 18.05 17.61
CA LEU A 127 -17.89 18.29 16.78
C LEU A 127 -19.15 17.78 17.46
N THR A 128 -20.24 18.52 17.33
CA THR A 128 -21.56 18.07 17.79
C THR A 128 -22.28 17.37 16.66
N VAL A 129 -22.44 16.06 16.75
CA VAL A 129 -23.13 15.22 15.78
C VAL A 129 -24.36 14.61 16.45
N ASN A 130 -25.55 14.87 15.94
CA ASN A 130 -26.83 14.38 16.51
C ASN A 130 -27.04 14.73 17.99
N GLY A 131 -26.52 15.88 18.45
CA GLY A 131 -26.61 16.33 19.86
C GLY A 131 -25.55 15.76 20.78
N GLU A 132 -24.70 14.84 20.33
CA GLU A 132 -23.56 14.32 21.10
C GLU A 132 -22.26 15.04 20.72
N LYS A 133 -21.44 15.37 21.71
CA LYS A 133 -20.10 15.91 21.51
C LYS A 133 -19.14 14.77 21.26
N LEU A 134 -18.60 14.69 20.06
CA LEU A 134 -17.62 13.68 19.65
C LEU A 134 -16.28 14.33 19.36
N SER A 135 -15.21 13.73 19.84
CA SER A 135 -13.84 14.17 19.56
C SER A 135 -13.32 13.48 18.29
N TYR A 136 -12.72 14.28 17.40
CA TYR A 136 -12.12 13.84 16.17
C TYR A 136 -10.65 14.24 16.10
N ILE A 137 -9.83 13.38 15.51
CA ILE A 137 -8.49 13.76 15.05
C ILE A 137 -8.60 14.36 13.65
N GLN A 138 -7.75 15.34 13.34
CA GLN A 138 -7.60 15.93 12.01
C GLN A 138 -6.22 15.64 11.47
N VAL A 139 -6.16 14.97 10.30
CA VAL A 139 -4.90 14.48 9.75
C VAL A 139 -4.83 14.70 8.24
N HIS A 140 -3.60 14.73 7.69
CA HIS A 140 -3.41 14.76 6.25
C HIS A 140 -3.95 13.49 5.58
N PRO A 141 -4.78 13.62 4.54
CA PRO A 141 -5.32 12.50 3.77
C PRO A 141 -4.27 11.98 2.78
N THR A 142 -3.24 11.29 3.28
CA THR A 142 -2.14 10.77 2.45
C THR A 142 -2.64 9.83 1.37
N PHE A 143 -3.73 9.07 1.64
CA PHE A 143 -4.38 8.23 0.64
C PHE A 143 -4.79 9.02 -0.61
N LEU A 144 -5.28 10.24 -0.43
CA LEU A 144 -5.73 11.11 -1.52
C LEU A 144 -4.53 11.65 -2.30
N TYR A 145 -3.49 12.12 -1.60
CA TYR A 145 -2.30 12.69 -2.23
C TYR A 145 -1.58 11.63 -3.07
N GLU A 146 -1.29 10.48 -2.48
CA GLU A 146 -0.62 9.39 -3.18
C GLU A 146 -1.52 8.74 -4.23
N GLY A 147 -2.83 8.65 -3.98
CA GLY A 147 -3.80 8.17 -4.96
C GLY A 147 -3.86 9.04 -6.21
N LEU A 148 -3.90 10.37 -6.05
CA LEU A 148 -3.90 11.32 -7.16
C LEU A 148 -2.55 11.33 -7.90
N TRP A 149 -1.44 11.24 -7.17
CA TRP A 149 -0.11 11.15 -7.75
C TRP A 149 0.04 9.91 -8.63
N ASN A 150 -0.34 8.75 -8.10
CA ASN A 150 -0.33 7.50 -8.86
C ASN A 150 -1.26 7.54 -10.07
N LEU A 151 -2.42 8.20 -9.95
CA LEU A 151 -3.34 8.41 -11.07
C LEU A 151 -2.71 9.27 -12.16
N LEU A 152 -1.98 10.34 -11.79
CA LEU A 152 -1.25 11.18 -12.72
C LEU A 152 -0.19 10.37 -13.49
N ILE A 153 0.60 9.57 -12.77
CA ILE A 153 1.61 8.68 -13.40
C ILE A 153 0.93 7.71 -14.36
N LEU A 154 -0.19 7.10 -13.95
CA LEU A 154 -0.95 6.18 -14.77
C LEU A 154 -1.45 6.84 -16.06
N LEU A 155 -1.98 8.05 -15.97
CA LEU A 155 -2.44 8.81 -17.13
C LEU A 155 -1.27 9.16 -18.07
N CYS A 156 -0.13 9.59 -17.53
CA CYS A 156 1.08 9.85 -18.30
C CYS A 156 1.52 8.59 -19.07
N ILE A 157 1.62 7.45 -18.39
CA ILE A 157 1.99 6.17 -18.99
C ILE A 157 0.97 5.76 -20.07
N PHE A 158 -0.33 5.90 -19.77
CA PHE A 158 -1.39 5.53 -20.69
C PHE A 158 -1.35 6.33 -22.00
N LEU A 159 -1.10 7.63 -21.91
CA LEU A 159 -0.96 8.50 -23.09
C LEU A 159 0.34 8.20 -23.84
N TYR A 160 1.43 7.98 -23.10
CA TYR A 160 2.75 7.77 -23.70
C TYR A 160 2.95 6.38 -24.30
N ARG A 161 2.25 5.35 -23.84
CA ARG A 161 2.47 3.92 -24.20
C ARG A 161 2.57 3.62 -25.69
N LYS A 162 1.89 4.43 -26.53
CA LYS A 162 1.93 4.28 -27.99
C LYS A 162 3.23 4.84 -28.63
N HIS A 163 3.98 5.64 -27.88
CA HIS A 163 5.19 6.31 -28.34
C HIS A 163 6.46 5.69 -27.75
N LYS A 164 6.32 4.61 -26.97
CA LYS A 164 7.47 3.97 -26.34
C LYS A 164 8.50 3.52 -27.38
N LYS A 165 9.78 3.68 -27.07
CA LYS A 165 10.91 3.44 -27.99
C LYS A 165 11.62 2.12 -27.71
N PHE A 166 11.59 1.62 -26.47
CA PHE A 166 12.24 0.37 -26.08
C PHE A 166 11.44 -0.35 -24.99
N ASP A 167 11.74 -1.64 -24.79
CA ASP A 167 11.12 -2.44 -23.75
C ASP A 167 11.66 -2.05 -22.39
N GLY A 168 10.78 -1.85 -21.40
CA GLY A 168 11.12 -1.39 -20.04
C GLY A 168 11.00 0.14 -19.86
N GLU A 169 10.67 0.89 -20.90
CA GLU A 169 10.57 2.35 -20.82
C GLU A 169 9.41 2.80 -19.91
N LEU A 170 8.25 2.12 -19.97
CA LEU A 170 7.13 2.44 -19.10
C LEU A 170 7.42 2.10 -17.64
N LEU A 171 8.17 1.02 -17.40
CA LEU A 171 8.67 0.69 -16.07
C LEU A 171 9.59 1.79 -15.53
N CYS A 172 10.51 2.30 -16.35
CA CYS A 172 11.39 3.40 -15.94
C CYS A 172 10.61 4.67 -15.58
N ILE A 173 9.60 5.03 -16.38
CA ILE A 173 8.72 6.18 -16.09
C ILE A 173 7.99 5.96 -14.75
N TYR A 174 7.49 4.75 -14.52
CA TYR A 174 6.85 4.39 -13.25
C TYR A 174 7.81 4.54 -12.08
N LEU A 175 9.01 3.96 -12.15
CA LEU A 175 9.98 4.00 -11.05
C LEU A 175 10.42 5.43 -10.72
N MET A 176 10.66 6.26 -11.76
CA MET A 176 10.98 7.67 -11.57
C MET A 176 9.80 8.45 -10.97
N GLY A 177 8.61 8.27 -11.51
CA GLY A 177 7.42 8.97 -11.03
C GLY A 177 7.04 8.56 -9.60
N TYR A 178 7.06 7.26 -9.31
CA TYR A 178 6.75 6.75 -7.97
C TYR A 178 7.80 7.13 -6.92
N GLY A 179 9.08 7.19 -7.33
CA GLY A 179 10.16 7.59 -6.42
C GLY A 179 10.24 9.10 -6.18
N ALA A 180 9.52 9.92 -6.96
CA ALA A 180 9.47 11.38 -6.80
C ALA A 180 8.29 11.83 -5.91
N GLY A 181 7.31 11.00 -5.63
CA GLY A 181 6.12 11.28 -4.82
C GLY A 181 6.13 10.54 -3.51
#